data_3a4cd604f0ec6e614da5ef798ad03e45
#
_entry.id   3a4cd604f0ec6e614da5ef798ad03e45
#
_cell.length_a   1.000
_cell.length_b   1.000
_cell.length_c   1.000
_cell.angle_alpha   90.00
_cell.angle_beta   90.00
_cell.angle_gamma   90.00
#
_symmetry.space_group_name_H-M   'P 1'
#
loop_
_entity.id
_entity.type
_entity.pdbx_description
1 polymer ?
#
loop_
_entity_poly.entity_id
_entity_poly.type
_entity_poly.pdbx_seq_one_letter_code
_entity_poly.pdbx_strand_id
1 'polypeptide(L)'
;MAHTAARTFYAEAYVEGKNVSPTCWSNDSKVPDSEVPSPQAKSCDTCEFSIRGSGLSGAGSACRLSWRIAVVLSNDPSGDVMQVILPATSAFGKEDLGKWRFRPYIQMLANNSVSAGNVVTKMEFDSKASIPKLYFSPAAAVDTNHIETLKKQAKSVEAEAAIKMTVVQSDIKKPIFEPILTNDESLTEDIDKLMNKWTIKD
;
A
#
# COMPACT_ATOMS: atom_id res chain seq x y z
N MET A 1 -13.31 -5.35 -3.33
CA MET A 1 -12.13 -4.60 -2.87
C MET A 1 -12.26 -4.43 -1.36
N ALA A 2 -11.39 -5.07 -0.57
CA ALA A 2 -11.31 -4.83 0.87
C ALA A 2 -10.37 -3.64 1.12
N HIS A 3 -10.64 -2.81 2.11
CA HIS A 3 -9.80 -1.69 2.46
C HIS A 3 -9.95 -1.31 3.94
N THR A 4 -8.90 -0.74 4.51
CA THR A 4 -8.89 -0.19 5.86
C THR A 4 -8.03 1.08 5.93
N ALA A 5 -8.35 1.96 6.88
CA ALA A 5 -7.47 3.06 7.23
C ALA A 5 -6.51 2.60 8.32
N ALA A 6 -5.24 2.97 8.19
CA ALA A 6 -4.19 2.64 9.14
C ALA A 6 -3.40 3.89 9.52
N ARG A 7 -2.78 3.88 10.69
CA ARG A 7 -1.91 4.96 11.16
C ARG A 7 -0.54 4.44 11.54
N THR A 8 0.49 5.24 11.29
CA THR A 8 1.87 4.94 11.66
C THR A 8 2.56 6.18 12.19
N PHE A 9 3.21 6.04 13.34
CA PHE A 9 4.04 7.06 13.95
C PHE A 9 5.47 6.57 14.10
N TYR A 10 6.42 7.38 13.67
CA TYR A 10 7.85 7.17 13.83
C TYR A 10 8.40 8.31 14.68
N ALA A 11 8.99 8.00 15.84
CA ALA A 11 9.63 8.99 16.70
C ALA A 11 10.96 9.47 16.10
N GLU A 12 11.65 8.60 15.35
CA GLU A 12 12.92 8.93 14.71
C GLU A 12 12.71 9.38 13.27
N ALA A 13 13.57 10.30 12.81
CA ALA A 13 13.61 10.67 11.40
C ALA A 13 14.12 9.51 10.54
N TYR A 14 13.66 9.46 9.29
CA TYR A 14 14.16 8.50 8.32
C TYR A 14 15.66 8.68 8.09
N VAL A 15 16.40 7.59 8.17
CA VAL A 15 17.82 7.52 7.80
C VAL A 15 17.95 6.48 6.70
N GLU A 16 18.57 6.87 5.58
CA GLU A 16 18.77 5.97 4.44
C GLU A 16 19.56 4.73 4.85
N GLY A 17 19.12 3.55 4.41
CA GLY A 17 19.73 2.27 4.75
C GLY A 17 19.41 1.72 6.15
N LYS A 18 18.73 2.49 7.02
CA LYS A 18 18.29 2.02 8.34
C LYS A 18 16.83 1.60 8.29
N ASN A 19 16.55 0.33 8.57
CA ASN A 19 15.17 -0.13 8.80
C ASN A 19 14.74 0.34 10.20
N VAL A 20 13.82 1.31 10.24
CA VAL A 20 13.21 1.79 11.49
C VAL A 20 11.80 1.27 11.57
N SER A 21 11.47 0.55 12.63
CA SER A 21 10.09 0.15 12.92
C SER A 21 9.29 1.35 13.43
N PRO A 22 7.98 1.43 13.15
CA PRO A 22 7.15 2.47 13.73
C PRO A 22 7.10 2.35 15.25
N THR A 23 7.14 3.47 15.94
CA THR A 23 7.04 3.56 17.41
C THR A 23 5.61 3.23 17.86
N CYS A 24 4.61 3.63 17.07
CA CYS A 24 3.20 3.35 17.32
C CYS A 24 2.47 3.17 15.99
N TRP A 25 1.52 2.24 15.95
CA TRP A 25 0.69 1.99 14.77
C TRP A 25 -0.73 1.57 15.15
N SER A 26 -1.62 1.64 14.17
CA SER A 26 -3.02 1.24 14.29
C SER A 26 -3.49 0.66 12.95
N ASN A 27 -4.11 -0.51 13.00
CA ASN A 27 -4.66 -1.20 11.83
C ASN A 27 -6.06 -0.73 11.44
N ASP A 28 -6.75 0.01 12.32
CA ASP A 28 -8.10 0.55 12.09
C ASP A 28 -8.17 2.08 12.14
N SER A 29 -7.04 2.74 12.41
CA SER A 29 -6.88 4.17 12.64
C SER A 29 -7.63 4.74 13.86
N LYS A 30 -8.21 3.90 14.73
CA LYS A 30 -9.01 4.31 15.90
C LYS A 30 -8.29 4.09 17.21
N VAL A 31 -7.69 2.93 17.37
CA VAL A 31 -6.94 2.56 18.58
C VAL A 31 -5.56 2.04 18.20
N PRO A 32 -4.53 2.23 19.04
CA PRO A 32 -3.25 1.57 18.84
C PRO A 32 -3.41 0.05 18.77
N ASP A 33 -2.62 -0.59 17.92
CA ASP A 33 -2.60 -2.05 17.82
C ASP A 33 -2.13 -2.67 19.14
N SER A 34 -2.63 -3.86 19.48
CA SER A 34 -2.28 -4.58 20.71
C SER A 34 -0.80 -4.96 20.80
N GLU A 35 -0.13 -5.05 19.66
CA GLU A 35 1.30 -5.36 19.58
C GLU A 35 2.20 -4.14 19.77
N VAL A 36 1.64 -2.93 19.90
CA VAL A 36 2.42 -1.71 20.16
C VAL A 36 2.99 -1.73 21.57
N PRO A 37 4.32 -1.76 21.77
CA PRO A 37 4.93 -1.88 23.11
C PRO A 37 4.65 -0.67 24.01
N SER A 38 4.57 0.53 23.40
CA SER A 38 4.34 1.80 24.10
C SER A 38 3.37 2.66 23.31
N PRO A 39 2.05 2.47 23.48
CA PRO A 39 1.04 3.28 22.81
C PRO A 39 1.15 4.75 23.21
N GLN A 40 1.11 5.66 22.23
CA GLN A 40 1.25 7.11 22.46
C GLN A 40 -0.03 7.73 23.06
N ALA A 41 -1.15 7.07 22.92
CA ALA A 41 -2.44 7.44 23.51
C ALA A 41 -3.37 6.21 23.56
N LYS A 42 -4.46 6.30 24.33
CA LYS A 42 -5.49 5.25 24.36
C LYS A 42 -6.34 5.21 23.07
N SER A 43 -6.47 6.33 22.39
CA SER A 43 -7.21 6.48 21.13
C SER A 43 -6.42 7.34 20.15
N CYS A 44 -6.46 6.96 18.88
CA CYS A 44 -5.82 7.72 17.80
C CYS A 44 -6.46 9.10 17.59
N ASP A 45 -7.75 9.24 17.89
CA ASP A 45 -8.48 10.52 17.69
C ASP A 45 -8.07 11.58 18.72
N THR A 46 -7.65 11.16 19.92
CA THR A 46 -7.19 12.06 21.00
C THR A 46 -5.67 12.16 21.08
N CYS A 47 -4.95 11.46 20.21
CA CYS A 47 -3.50 11.44 20.19
C CYS A 47 -2.94 12.74 19.61
N GLU A 48 -2.04 13.41 20.36
CA GLU A 48 -1.39 14.65 19.92
C GLU A 48 -0.65 14.51 18.59
N PHE A 49 -0.03 13.34 18.32
CA PHE A 49 0.66 13.06 17.05
C PHE A 49 -0.28 12.86 15.87
N SER A 50 -1.58 12.66 16.11
CA SER A 50 -2.61 12.57 15.06
C SER A 50 -3.16 13.92 14.62
N ILE A 51 -2.87 15.00 15.38
CA ILE A 51 -3.37 16.33 15.10
C ILE A 51 -2.59 16.94 13.93
N ARG A 52 -3.31 17.63 13.04
CA ARG A 52 -2.68 18.39 11.95
C ARG A 52 -1.77 19.48 12.54
N GLY A 53 -0.56 19.59 12.04
CA GLY A 53 0.45 20.52 12.55
C GLY A 53 1.46 19.86 13.49
N SER A 54 1.21 18.63 13.99
CA SER A 54 2.16 17.92 14.86
C SER A 54 3.38 17.37 14.12
N GLY A 55 3.35 17.31 12.78
CA GLY A 55 4.50 16.85 11.98
C GLY A 55 5.63 17.88 11.96
N LEU A 56 6.85 17.41 11.74
CA LEU A 56 8.08 18.23 11.73
C LEU A 56 8.00 19.47 10.82
N SER A 57 7.30 19.35 9.69
CA SER A 57 7.09 20.47 8.76
C SER A 57 5.93 21.42 9.14
N GLY A 58 5.19 21.11 10.21
CA GLY A 58 4.01 21.88 10.64
C GLY A 58 2.79 21.75 9.70
N ALA A 59 2.90 21.09 8.56
CA ALA A 59 1.83 21.02 7.57
C ALA A 59 0.91 19.79 7.71
N GLY A 60 1.42 18.71 8.26
CA GLY A 60 0.72 17.42 8.43
C GLY A 60 0.71 16.96 9.87
N SER A 61 0.21 15.74 10.11
CA SER A 61 0.33 15.06 11.39
C SER A 61 1.61 14.21 11.44
N ALA A 62 2.24 14.11 12.61
CA ALA A 62 3.39 13.24 12.83
C ALA A 62 2.99 11.76 12.68
N CYS A 63 1.82 11.39 13.20
CA CYS A 63 1.21 10.10 12.97
C CYS A 63 0.50 10.10 11.60
N ARG A 64 1.09 9.40 10.63
CA ARG A 64 0.64 9.41 9.23
C ARG A 64 -0.56 8.49 9.03
N LEU A 65 -1.59 9.01 8.38
CA LEU A 65 -2.76 8.25 7.96
C LEU A 65 -2.54 7.72 6.54
N SER A 66 -2.82 6.43 6.35
CA SER A 66 -2.77 5.75 5.06
C SER A 66 -3.99 4.86 4.88
N TRP A 67 -4.30 4.48 3.64
CA TRP A 67 -5.27 3.44 3.31
C TRP A 67 -4.55 2.23 2.75
N ARG A 68 -4.95 1.06 3.21
CA ARG A 68 -4.53 -0.22 2.66
C ARG A 68 -5.71 -0.83 1.92
N ILE A 69 -5.46 -1.24 0.70
CA ILE A 69 -6.48 -1.76 -0.20
C ILE A 69 -5.99 -3.10 -0.75
N ALA A 70 -6.83 -4.12 -0.67
CA ALA A 70 -6.62 -5.39 -1.33
C ALA A 70 -7.20 -5.32 -2.75
N VAL A 71 -6.41 -5.58 -3.75
CA VAL A 71 -6.79 -5.53 -5.16
C VAL A 71 -6.37 -6.79 -5.90
N VAL A 72 -7.10 -7.12 -6.95
CA VAL A 72 -6.72 -8.12 -7.96
C VAL A 72 -6.70 -7.46 -9.33
N LEU A 73 -5.95 -8.00 -10.28
CA LEU A 73 -5.91 -7.48 -11.65
C LEU A 73 -7.22 -7.76 -12.38
N SER A 74 -7.67 -6.85 -13.22
CA SER A 74 -8.92 -7.01 -13.97
C SER A 74 -8.85 -8.11 -15.03
N ASN A 75 -7.67 -8.42 -15.54
CA ASN A 75 -7.41 -9.51 -16.48
C ASN A 75 -7.18 -10.86 -15.80
N ASP A 76 -7.03 -10.86 -14.46
CA ASP A 76 -6.89 -12.10 -13.66
C ASP A 76 -7.63 -11.95 -12.31
N PRO A 77 -8.98 -12.00 -12.30
CA PRO A 77 -9.79 -11.84 -11.10
C PRO A 77 -9.62 -12.95 -10.05
N SER A 78 -9.07 -14.10 -10.45
CA SER A 78 -8.77 -15.23 -9.56
C SER A 78 -7.31 -15.29 -9.13
N GLY A 79 -6.48 -14.40 -9.63
CA GLY A 79 -5.05 -14.34 -9.35
C GLY A 79 -4.72 -13.78 -7.98
N ASP A 80 -3.46 -13.43 -7.80
CA ASP A 80 -2.92 -12.96 -6.54
C ASP A 80 -3.58 -11.68 -6.02
N VAL A 81 -3.84 -11.66 -4.72
CA VAL A 81 -4.29 -10.45 -4.02
C VAL A 81 -3.09 -9.57 -3.71
N MET A 82 -3.09 -8.37 -4.26
CA MET A 82 -2.03 -7.39 -4.06
C MET A 82 -2.44 -6.33 -3.04
N GLN A 83 -1.48 -5.84 -2.28
CA GLN A 83 -1.66 -4.69 -1.40
C GLN A 83 -1.33 -3.38 -2.14
N VAL A 84 -2.22 -2.40 -2.04
CA VAL A 84 -1.96 -1.01 -2.42
C VAL A 84 -2.03 -0.14 -1.17
N ILE A 85 -0.95 0.59 -0.88
CA ILE A 85 -0.89 1.54 0.24
C ILE A 85 -1.02 2.95 -0.30
N LEU A 86 -2.07 3.65 0.11
CA LEU A 86 -2.35 5.01 -0.31
C LEU A 86 -2.02 6.00 0.81
N PRO A 87 -1.18 7.00 0.56
CA PRO A 87 -1.00 8.11 1.47
C PRO A 87 -2.28 8.97 1.52
N ALA A 88 -2.43 9.77 2.57
CA ALA A 88 -3.57 10.68 2.74
C ALA A 88 -3.78 11.60 1.51
N THR A 89 -2.71 12.00 0.83
CA THR A 89 -2.77 12.81 -0.40
C THR A 89 -3.45 12.11 -1.58
N SER A 90 -3.43 10.79 -1.64
CA SER A 90 -4.17 9.99 -2.64
C SER A 90 -5.56 9.58 -2.14
N ALA A 91 -5.78 9.61 -0.82
CA ALA A 91 -7.07 9.25 -0.23
C ALA A 91 -8.06 10.41 -0.20
N PHE A 92 -7.58 11.65 0.03
CA PHE A 92 -8.42 12.84 0.15
C PHE A 92 -8.14 13.84 -0.96
N GLY A 93 -9.16 14.59 -1.36
CA GLY A 93 -9.07 15.68 -2.34
C GLY A 93 -10.37 15.84 -3.11
N LYS A 94 -10.38 16.83 -3.97
CA LYS A 94 -11.52 17.12 -4.85
C LYS A 94 -11.46 16.23 -6.11
N GLU A 95 -12.59 16.10 -6.74
CA GLU A 95 -12.71 15.53 -8.09
C GLU A 95 -12.01 16.45 -9.12
N ASP A 96 -11.43 15.84 -10.12
CA ASP A 96 -10.83 16.52 -11.28
C ASP A 96 -11.20 15.76 -12.58
N LEU A 97 -12.07 16.34 -13.38
CA LEU A 97 -12.50 15.83 -14.70
C LEU A 97 -12.90 14.34 -14.71
N GLY A 98 -13.79 13.95 -13.79
CA GLY A 98 -14.26 12.59 -13.67
C GLY A 98 -13.27 11.61 -13.03
N LYS A 99 -12.23 12.13 -12.37
CA LYS A 99 -11.26 11.38 -11.60
C LYS A 99 -11.30 11.82 -10.13
N TRP A 100 -11.28 10.86 -9.24
CA TRP A 100 -11.44 11.11 -7.80
C TRP A 100 -10.22 10.64 -7.02
N ARG A 101 -10.00 11.19 -5.85
CA ARG A 101 -9.17 10.56 -4.81
C ARG A 101 -9.95 9.37 -4.23
N PHE A 102 -9.27 8.47 -3.53
CA PHE A 102 -9.86 7.18 -3.13
C PHE A 102 -11.17 7.32 -2.34
N ARG A 103 -11.21 8.13 -1.29
CA ARG A 103 -12.43 8.25 -0.47
C ARG A 103 -13.62 8.87 -1.21
N PRO A 104 -13.47 10.02 -1.91
CA PRO A 104 -14.52 10.54 -2.78
C PRO A 104 -14.97 9.55 -3.86
N TYR A 105 -14.04 8.74 -4.41
CA TYR A 105 -14.37 7.71 -5.37
C TYR A 105 -15.30 6.65 -4.78
N ILE A 106 -14.96 6.10 -3.61
CA ILE A 106 -15.81 5.11 -2.92
C ILE A 106 -17.16 5.73 -2.56
N GLN A 107 -17.18 6.98 -2.11
CA GLN A 107 -18.43 7.70 -1.80
C GLN A 107 -19.29 7.90 -3.05
N MET A 108 -18.68 8.25 -4.19
CA MET A 108 -19.39 8.39 -5.47
C MET A 108 -20.03 7.06 -5.88
N LEU A 109 -19.32 5.95 -5.79
CA LEU A 109 -19.89 4.62 -6.06
C LEU A 109 -21.05 4.29 -5.11
N ALA A 110 -20.88 4.55 -3.81
CA ALA A 110 -21.92 4.30 -2.81
C ALA A 110 -23.18 5.17 -3.05
N ASN A 111 -23.02 6.44 -3.39
CA ASN A 111 -24.13 7.35 -3.71
C ASN A 111 -24.93 6.89 -4.94
N ASN A 112 -24.28 6.14 -5.85
CA ASN A 112 -24.94 5.52 -7.00
C ASN A 112 -25.37 4.07 -6.74
N SER A 113 -25.37 3.62 -5.49
CA SER A 113 -25.71 2.24 -5.10
C SER A 113 -24.86 1.15 -5.78
N VAL A 114 -23.62 1.49 -6.13
CA VAL A 114 -22.68 0.58 -6.79
C VAL A 114 -21.63 0.11 -5.80
N SER A 115 -21.48 -1.20 -5.68
CA SER A 115 -20.39 -1.79 -4.91
C SER A 115 -19.05 -1.65 -5.66
N ALA A 116 -17.99 -1.26 -4.97
CA ALA A 116 -16.65 -1.21 -5.54
C ALA A 116 -16.14 -2.56 -6.08
N GLY A 117 -16.67 -3.68 -5.57
CA GLY A 117 -16.39 -5.02 -6.09
C GLY A 117 -17.04 -5.33 -7.44
N ASN A 118 -18.01 -4.52 -7.87
CA ASN A 118 -18.71 -4.70 -9.13
C ASN A 118 -18.17 -3.79 -10.26
N VAL A 119 -17.11 -3.04 -9.98
CA VAL A 119 -16.52 -2.08 -10.92
C VAL A 119 -15.05 -2.36 -11.12
N VAL A 120 -14.63 -2.44 -12.37
CA VAL A 120 -13.22 -2.35 -12.75
C VAL A 120 -12.79 -0.90 -12.58
N THR A 121 -11.86 -0.69 -11.63
CA THR A 121 -11.37 0.64 -11.28
C THR A 121 -10.05 0.92 -11.99
N LYS A 122 -9.98 2.02 -12.73
CA LYS A 122 -8.73 2.54 -13.28
C LYS A 122 -8.01 3.37 -12.22
N MET A 123 -6.73 3.10 -12.02
CA MET A 123 -5.82 3.87 -11.16
C MET A 123 -4.79 4.58 -12.05
N GLU A 124 -4.65 5.89 -11.88
CA GLU A 124 -3.73 6.72 -12.66
C GLU A 124 -2.94 7.63 -11.75
N PHE A 125 -1.66 7.82 -12.04
CA PHE A 125 -0.87 8.84 -11.37
C PHE A 125 -1.28 10.24 -11.82
N ASP A 126 -1.28 11.18 -10.87
CA ASP A 126 -1.40 12.60 -11.13
C ASP A 126 -0.08 13.11 -11.73
N SER A 127 -0.02 13.24 -13.05
CA SER A 127 1.19 13.65 -13.77
C SER A 127 1.61 15.11 -13.52
N LYS A 128 0.71 15.93 -12.93
CA LYS A 128 0.97 17.32 -12.60
C LYS A 128 1.46 17.50 -11.15
N ALA A 129 1.37 16.47 -10.33
CA ALA A 129 1.76 16.55 -8.93
C ALA A 129 3.27 16.34 -8.75
N SER A 130 3.90 17.20 -7.95
CA SER A 130 5.31 17.04 -7.55
C SER A 130 5.57 15.84 -6.63
N ILE A 131 4.52 15.32 -5.99
CA ILE A 131 4.55 14.14 -5.13
C ILE A 131 3.62 13.11 -5.75
N PRO A 132 3.99 11.81 -5.82
CA PRO A 132 3.14 10.77 -6.36
C PRO A 132 1.76 10.74 -5.70
N LYS A 133 0.72 10.92 -6.47
CA LYS A 133 -0.69 10.86 -6.06
C LYS A 133 -1.46 10.04 -7.07
N LEU A 134 -2.46 9.29 -6.58
CA LEU A 134 -3.34 8.49 -7.43
C LEU A 134 -4.72 9.11 -7.57
N TYR A 135 -5.25 8.99 -8.76
CA TYR A 135 -6.65 9.16 -9.09
C TYR A 135 -7.31 7.81 -9.38
N PHE A 136 -8.61 7.76 -9.14
CA PHE A 136 -9.47 6.60 -9.36
C PHE A 136 -10.63 7.00 -10.26
N SER A 137 -10.98 6.15 -11.22
CA SER A 137 -12.16 6.31 -12.04
C SER A 137 -12.76 4.95 -12.38
N PRO A 138 -14.10 4.86 -12.60
CA PRO A 138 -14.70 3.63 -13.08
C PRO A 138 -14.30 3.43 -14.55
N ALA A 139 -13.88 2.21 -14.89
CA ALA A 139 -13.50 1.85 -16.26
C ALA A 139 -14.58 0.99 -16.95
N ALA A 140 -15.08 -0.03 -16.23
CA ALA A 140 -16.10 -0.94 -16.72
C ALA A 140 -16.87 -1.59 -15.57
N ALA A 141 -18.01 -2.20 -15.85
CA ALA A 141 -18.61 -3.16 -14.93
C ALA A 141 -17.79 -4.46 -14.91
N VAL A 142 -17.75 -5.11 -13.75
CA VAL A 142 -17.18 -6.45 -13.64
C VAL A 142 -18.10 -7.44 -14.33
N ASP A 143 -17.54 -8.39 -15.09
CA ASP A 143 -18.29 -9.49 -15.68
C ASP A 143 -18.98 -10.31 -14.58
N THR A 144 -20.26 -10.62 -14.79
CA THR A 144 -21.09 -11.36 -13.84
C THR A 144 -20.48 -12.70 -13.44
N ASN A 145 -19.75 -13.35 -14.35
CA ASN A 145 -19.06 -14.63 -14.12
C ASN A 145 -17.95 -14.53 -13.06
N HIS A 146 -17.40 -13.33 -12.84
CA HIS A 146 -16.33 -13.11 -11.87
C HIS A 146 -16.79 -12.61 -10.51
N ILE A 147 -18.07 -12.22 -10.36
CA ILE A 147 -18.59 -11.62 -9.11
C ILE A 147 -18.44 -12.56 -7.93
N GLU A 148 -18.77 -13.84 -8.09
CA GLU A 148 -18.67 -14.81 -6.99
C GLU A 148 -17.20 -15.11 -6.62
N THR A 149 -16.32 -15.16 -7.61
CA THR A 149 -14.87 -15.28 -7.40
C THR A 149 -14.33 -14.09 -6.61
N LEU A 150 -14.68 -12.87 -7.01
CA LEU A 150 -14.26 -11.65 -6.31
C LEU A 150 -14.83 -11.54 -4.89
N LYS A 151 -16.05 -12.03 -4.64
CA LYS A 151 -16.60 -12.10 -3.28
C LYS A 151 -15.83 -13.06 -2.39
N LYS A 152 -15.38 -14.20 -2.94
CA LYS A 152 -14.52 -15.16 -2.21
C LYS A 152 -13.15 -14.56 -1.95
N GLN A 153 -12.52 -13.97 -2.97
CA GLN A 153 -11.23 -13.27 -2.84
C GLN A 153 -11.28 -12.16 -1.78
N ALA A 154 -12.34 -11.36 -1.75
CA ALA A 154 -12.49 -10.27 -0.77
C ALA A 154 -12.57 -10.75 0.70
N LYS A 155 -12.87 -12.03 0.92
CA LYS A 155 -12.94 -12.67 2.24
C LYS A 155 -11.80 -13.65 2.50
N SER A 156 -10.83 -13.71 1.59
CA SER A 156 -9.69 -14.61 1.71
C SER A 156 -8.69 -14.15 2.76
N VAL A 157 -7.87 -15.06 3.23
CA VAL A 157 -6.78 -14.75 4.20
C VAL A 157 -5.78 -13.78 3.58
N GLU A 158 -5.53 -13.89 2.28
CA GLU A 158 -4.66 -13.01 1.52
C GLU A 158 -5.20 -11.57 1.48
N ALA A 159 -6.51 -11.40 1.26
CA ALA A 159 -7.15 -10.08 1.28
C ALA A 159 -7.12 -9.46 2.68
N GLU A 160 -7.31 -10.27 3.71
CA GLU A 160 -7.20 -9.84 5.11
C GLU A 160 -5.77 -9.43 5.46
N ALA A 161 -4.78 -10.22 5.04
CA ALA A 161 -3.36 -9.90 5.19
C ALA A 161 -2.98 -8.63 4.43
N ALA A 162 -3.50 -8.45 3.21
CA ALA A 162 -3.21 -7.28 2.38
C ALA A 162 -3.71 -5.96 2.99
N ILE A 163 -4.75 -5.96 3.81
CA ILE A 163 -5.24 -4.75 4.48
C ILE A 163 -4.66 -4.55 5.88
N LYS A 164 -4.01 -5.54 6.47
CA LYS A 164 -3.31 -5.42 7.75
C LYS A 164 -1.92 -4.85 7.56
N MET A 165 -1.42 -4.18 8.58
CA MET A 165 -0.05 -3.73 8.65
C MET A 165 0.78 -4.80 9.35
N THR A 166 1.80 -5.31 8.68
CA THR A 166 2.80 -6.16 9.31
C THR A 166 3.97 -5.28 9.74
N VAL A 167 4.21 -5.18 11.04
CA VAL A 167 5.40 -4.52 11.59
C VAL A 167 6.42 -5.60 11.87
N VAL A 168 7.51 -5.59 11.10
CA VAL A 168 8.64 -6.47 11.37
C VAL A 168 9.45 -5.80 12.49
N GLN A 169 9.48 -6.40 13.66
CA GLN A 169 10.36 -5.95 14.74
C GLN A 169 11.82 -6.22 14.31
N SER A 170 12.65 -5.20 14.40
CA SER A 170 14.04 -5.20 13.92
C SER A 170 14.99 -6.13 14.67
N ASP A 171 14.53 -6.83 15.70
CA ASP A 171 15.34 -7.72 16.54
C ASP A 171 15.49 -9.15 15.99
N ILE A 172 14.82 -9.48 14.92
CA ILE A 172 15.16 -10.67 14.16
C ILE A 172 16.43 -10.33 13.38
N LYS A 173 17.59 -10.75 13.91
CA LYS A 173 18.83 -10.79 13.14
C LYS A 173 18.50 -11.31 11.76
N LYS A 174 18.61 -10.45 10.74
CA LYS A 174 18.48 -10.88 9.35
C LYS A 174 19.38 -12.10 9.22
N PRO A 175 18.91 -13.23 8.65
CA PRO A 175 19.85 -14.22 8.20
C PRO A 175 20.81 -13.45 7.29
N ILE A 176 22.07 -13.42 7.65
CA ILE A 176 23.12 -12.94 6.77
C ILE A 176 23.06 -13.92 5.61
N PHE A 177 22.43 -13.51 4.51
CA PHE A 177 22.65 -14.15 3.24
C PHE A 177 24.11 -13.80 2.94
N GLU A 178 25.02 -14.65 3.45
CA GLU A 178 26.34 -14.72 2.86
C GLU A 178 26.08 -15.12 1.41
N PRO A 179 26.50 -14.28 0.44
CA PRO A 179 26.46 -14.73 -0.92
C PRO A 179 27.26 -16.02 -0.93
N ILE A 180 26.64 -17.13 -1.28
CA ILE A 180 27.34 -18.35 -1.59
C ILE A 180 28.17 -17.98 -2.81
N LEU A 181 29.41 -17.54 -2.57
CA LEU A 181 30.44 -17.52 -3.57
C LEU A 181 30.74 -18.99 -3.89
N THR A 182 29.87 -19.59 -4.66
CA THR A 182 30.23 -20.79 -5.39
C THR A 182 31.27 -20.30 -6.38
N ASN A 183 32.53 -20.66 -6.13
CA ASN A 183 33.61 -20.60 -7.12
C ASN A 183 33.32 -21.66 -8.20
N ASP A 184 32.20 -21.48 -8.88
CA ASP A 184 31.81 -22.28 -10.02
C ASP A 184 32.14 -21.48 -11.27
N GLU A 185 33.37 -21.71 -11.79
CA GLU A 185 33.87 -21.09 -13.01
C GLU A 185 32.94 -21.33 -14.21
N SER A 186 32.05 -22.34 -14.13
CA SER A 186 31.07 -22.65 -15.17
C SER A 186 29.96 -21.59 -15.28
N LEU A 187 29.57 -20.93 -14.18
CA LEU A 187 28.54 -19.90 -14.18
C LEU A 187 29.02 -18.58 -14.78
N THR A 188 30.31 -18.25 -14.65
CA THR A 188 30.88 -17.05 -15.25
C THR A 188 30.98 -17.15 -16.77
N GLU A 189 31.32 -18.33 -17.30
CA GLU A 189 31.34 -18.57 -18.75
C GLU A 189 29.97 -18.47 -19.41
N ASP A 190 28.91 -18.90 -18.73
CA ASP A 190 27.54 -18.82 -19.25
C ASP A 190 26.98 -17.37 -19.22
N ILE A 191 27.36 -16.57 -18.23
CA ILE A 191 27.01 -15.15 -18.17
C ILE A 191 27.72 -14.37 -19.27
N ASP A 192 29.00 -14.62 -19.51
CA ASP A 192 29.77 -13.97 -20.57
C ASP A 192 29.25 -14.35 -21.97
N LYS A 193 28.83 -15.59 -22.18
CA LYS A 193 28.17 -16.04 -23.43
C LYS A 193 26.83 -15.33 -23.64
N LEU A 194 26.05 -15.10 -22.59
CA LEU A 194 24.79 -14.34 -22.66
C LEU A 194 25.04 -12.86 -22.95
N MET A 195 26.00 -12.23 -22.28
CA MET A 195 26.34 -10.82 -22.49
C MET A 195 26.83 -10.55 -23.91
N ASN A 196 27.68 -11.42 -24.47
CA ASN A 196 28.18 -11.32 -25.84
C ASN A 196 27.08 -11.51 -26.91
N LYS A 197 26.00 -12.18 -26.59
CA LYS A 197 24.87 -12.37 -27.50
C LYS A 197 23.94 -11.15 -27.60
N TRP A 198 24.08 -10.20 -26.66
CA TRP A 198 23.25 -9.00 -26.58
C TRP A 198 23.98 -7.72 -27.03
N THR A 199 25.27 -7.81 -27.37
CA THR A 199 25.99 -6.73 -27.99
C THR A 199 25.58 -6.64 -29.46
N ILE A 200 24.69 -5.70 -29.76
CA ILE A 200 24.33 -5.33 -31.14
C ILE A 200 25.58 -4.77 -31.80
N LYS A 201 26.01 -5.40 -32.87
CA LYS A 201 27.02 -4.82 -33.75
C LYS A 201 26.38 -3.67 -34.53
N ASP A 202 26.90 -2.47 -34.35
CA ASP A 202 26.67 -1.33 -35.24
C ASP A 202 27.15 -1.64 -36.66
#